data_a9ac7b5e96f39932a157bbcef5a2779e
#
_entry.id   a9ac7b5e96f39932a157bbcef5a2779e
#
_cell.length_a   1.000
_cell.length_b   1.000
_cell.length_c   1.000
_cell.angle_alpha   90.00
_cell.angle_beta   90.00
_cell.angle_gamma   90.00
#
_symmetry.space_group_name_H-M   'P 1'
#
loop_
_entity.id
_entity.type
_entity.pdbx_description
1 polymer ?
#
loop_
_entity_poly.entity_id
_entity_poly.type
_entity_poly.pdbx_seq_one_letter_code
_entity_poly.pdbx_strand_id
1 'polypeptide(L)'
;MTPPDIFWFLPTSGDTRYLGTSDFGRAPSHGYIRDIAVTADRLGYDGLLIPTGASCQDPWVTAASLIDATTRIKLLVALRTSIMGPTASARQAATLDQALNGRLLLNVVPGGDATELAADGVFFSHDGRYENADEFLTVWRRLMAGETVDFEGKHVTVKGARNFHPAVQRPHPPLYFGGSSSAAHDLAARHVDAYLTWGEPPAQVAEKIADVRARAAKHGRTLRFGVRLHVIARETEAEAWAEADRLISRLTDAEIAAAQANYARMDSVGQARMAALHGGRRDNLVIGPNLWAGVGLVRGGAGTALVGSPEQIVDRLRDYQALGVDTFVLSGYPHLEESIRFAELVFPLLGKRAVTLRDSSQTGGAFDVRHVQKQTSAS
;
A
#
# COMPACT_ATOMS: atom_id res chain seq x y z
N MET A 1 18.50 -5.64 13.48
CA MET A 1 17.59 -4.58 13.01
C MET A 1 16.18 -4.88 13.51
N THR A 2 15.41 -3.86 13.85
CA THR A 2 13.98 -4.06 14.17
C THR A 2 13.26 -4.58 12.93
N PRO A 3 12.36 -5.58 13.04
CA PRO A 3 11.54 -6.01 11.92
C PRO A 3 10.78 -4.83 11.31
N PRO A 4 10.70 -4.71 9.97
CA PRO A 4 9.93 -3.64 9.33
C PRO A 4 8.42 -3.90 9.49
N ASP A 5 7.63 -2.82 9.39
CA ASP A 5 6.18 -2.95 9.22
C ASP A 5 5.89 -3.50 7.81
N ILE A 6 5.14 -4.60 7.73
CA ILE A 6 4.71 -5.21 6.45
C ILE A 6 3.21 -5.03 6.29
N PHE A 7 2.83 -4.25 5.29
CA PHE A 7 1.44 -4.03 4.90
C PHE A 7 1.14 -4.84 3.65
N TRP A 8 -0.10 -5.30 3.51
CA TRP A 8 -0.57 -5.93 2.29
C TRP A 8 -1.54 -5.02 1.54
N PHE A 9 -1.53 -5.10 0.21
CA PHE A 9 -2.46 -4.33 -0.62
C PHE A 9 -3.79 -5.08 -0.75
N LEU A 10 -4.91 -4.39 -0.56
CA LEU A 10 -6.25 -4.92 -0.71
C LEU A 10 -6.78 -4.64 -2.14
N PRO A 11 -7.03 -5.67 -2.96
CA PRO A 11 -7.36 -5.48 -4.38
C PRO A 11 -8.84 -5.14 -4.61
N THR A 12 -9.26 -3.94 -4.24
CA THR A 12 -10.65 -3.48 -4.36
C THR A 12 -11.12 -3.23 -5.80
N SER A 13 -10.22 -3.37 -6.78
CA SER A 13 -10.53 -3.38 -8.22
C SER A 13 -10.62 -4.78 -8.83
N GLY A 14 -10.40 -5.81 -8.02
CA GLY A 14 -10.32 -7.20 -8.45
C GLY A 14 -8.92 -7.79 -8.45
N ASP A 15 -8.83 -9.06 -8.74
CA ASP A 15 -7.60 -9.86 -8.70
C ASP A 15 -7.49 -10.76 -9.94
N THR A 16 -6.28 -11.20 -10.25
CA THR A 16 -6.04 -12.05 -11.42
C THR A 16 -4.83 -12.98 -11.20
N ARG A 17 -4.76 -14.03 -11.99
CA ARG A 17 -3.58 -14.91 -12.08
C ARG A 17 -2.61 -14.53 -13.19
N TYR A 18 -3.07 -13.78 -14.17
CA TYR A 18 -2.28 -13.33 -15.32
C TYR A 18 -2.54 -11.85 -15.54
N LEU A 19 -1.49 -11.06 -15.65
CA LEU A 19 -1.64 -9.64 -15.95
C LEU A 19 -2.14 -9.42 -17.38
N GLY A 20 -2.89 -8.34 -17.58
CA GLY A 20 -3.40 -7.92 -18.89
C GLY A 20 -4.60 -8.69 -19.40
N THR A 21 -5.12 -9.67 -18.67
CA THR A 21 -6.32 -10.44 -19.07
C THR A 21 -7.32 -10.56 -17.94
N SER A 22 -8.59 -10.66 -18.30
CA SER A 22 -9.68 -11.00 -17.37
C SER A 22 -9.79 -12.50 -17.08
N ASP A 23 -9.06 -13.34 -17.82
CA ASP A 23 -9.06 -14.78 -17.64
C ASP A 23 -8.56 -15.14 -16.24
N PHE A 24 -9.32 -15.99 -15.54
CA PHE A 24 -9.05 -16.35 -14.14
C PHE A 24 -9.05 -15.15 -13.17
N GLY A 25 -9.68 -14.03 -13.57
CA GLY A 25 -9.92 -12.89 -12.73
C GLY A 25 -10.90 -13.22 -11.60
N ARG A 26 -10.73 -12.56 -10.47
CA ARG A 26 -11.66 -12.58 -9.33
C ARG A 26 -12.24 -11.19 -9.13
N ALA A 27 -13.58 -11.12 -9.12
CA ALA A 27 -14.24 -9.88 -8.77
C ALA A 27 -13.93 -9.48 -7.32
N PRO A 28 -13.88 -8.17 -7.01
CA PRO A 28 -13.66 -7.67 -5.66
C PRO A 28 -14.94 -7.80 -4.83
N SER A 29 -15.49 -9.03 -4.73
CA SER A 29 -16.65 -9.27 -3.89
C SER A 29 -16.33 -8.97 -2.43
N HIS A 30 -17.34 -8.57 -1.66
CA HIS A 30 -17.15 -8.31 -0.22
C HIS A 30 -16.58 -9.53 0.52
N GLY A 31 -17.01 -10.76 0.16
CA GLY A 31 -16.45 -11.99 0.72
C GLY A 31 -14.97 -12.13 0.45
N TYR A 32 -14.52 -11.95 -0.80
CA TYR A 32 -13.12 -12.07 -1.18
C TYR A 32 -12.23 -10.99 -0.51
N ILE A 33 -12.68 -9.75 -0.47
CA ILE A 33 -12.01 -8.65 0.22
C ILE A 33 -11.85 -8.96 1.72
N ARG A 34 -12.92 -9.47 2.34
CA ARG A 34 -12.92 -9.89 3.74
C ARG A 34 -11.97 -11.06 4.00
N ASP A 35 -11.92 -12.04 3.11
CA ASP A 35 -11.03 -13.20 3.24
C ASP A 35 -9.56 -12.77 3.25
N ILE A 36 -9.15 -11.85 2.36
CA ILE A 36 -7.79 -11.28 2.36
C ILE A 36 -7.53 -10.54 3.69
N ALA A 37 -8.46 -9.70 4.13
CA ALA A 37 -8.27 -8.90 5.33
C ALA A 37 -8.12 -9.77 6.59
N VAL A 38 -8.99 -10.76 6.77
CA VAL A 38 -8.94 -11.72 7.88
C VAL A 38 -7.67 -12.57 7.83
N THR A 39 -7.28 -13.01 6.64
CA THR A 39 -6.05 -13.80 6.45
C THR A 39 -4.82 -12.98 6.81
N ALA A 40 -4.70 -11.75 6.31
CA ALA A 40 -3.58 -10.87 6.63
C ALA A 40 -3.51 -10.54 8.13
N ASP A 41 -4.66 -10.28 8.79
CA ASP A 41 -4.73 -10.04 10.23
C ASP A 41 -4.21 -11.25 11.03
N ARG A 42 -4.63 -12.47 10.66
CA ARG A 42 -4.23 -13.72 11.31
C ARG A 42 -2.76 -14.06 11.07
N LEU A 43 -2.25 -13.81 9.87
CA LEU A 43 -0.87 -14.11 9.50
C LEU A 43 0.17 -13.15 10.10
N GLY A 44 -0.25 -12.01 10.67
CA GLY A 44 0.67 -11.11 11.33
C GLY A 44 1.15 -9.93 10.50
N TYR A 45 0.46 -9.58 9.43
CA TYR A 45 0.67 -8.31 8.74
C TYR A 45 0.37 -7.13 9.67
N ASP A 46 1.09 -6.03 9.52
CA ASP A 46 0.92 -4.83 10.36
C ASP A 46 -0.19 -3.92 9.85
N GLY A 47 -0.48 -3.97 8.54
CA GLY A 47 -1.52 -3.14 7.94
C GLY A 47 -2.02 -3.64 6.58
N LEU A 48 -3.16 -3.07 6.16
CA LEU A 48 -3.74 -3.22 4.82
C LEU A 48 -3.81 -1.85 4.16
N LEU A 49 -3.28 -1.72 2.94
CA LEU A 49 -3.53 -0.55 2.12
C LEU A 49 -4.83 -0.76 1.33
N ILE A 50 -5.80 0.12 1.56
CA ILE A 50 -7.08 0.16 0.85
C ILE A 50 -7.02 1.30 -0.18
N PRO A 51 -6.87 0.98 -1.48
CA PRO A 51 -6.66 1.97 -2.52
C PRO A 51 -7.95 2.72 -2.88
N THR A 52 -7.79 3.80 -3.65
CA THR A 52 -8.85 4.51 -4.36
C THR A 52 -8.52 4.61 -5.85
N GLY A 53 -9.53 4.79 -6.67
CA GLY A 53 -9.44 4.97 -8.11
C GLY A 53 -10.76 4.65 -8.78
N ALA A 54 -10.96 5.06 -10.03
CA ALA A 54 -12.21 4.85 -10.77
C ALA A 54 -12.63 3.38 -10.86
N SER A 55 -11.68 2.45 -10.86
CA SER A 55 -11.94 1.01 -10.87
C SER A 55 -12.03 0.37 -9.47
N CYS A 56 -11.75 1.11 -8.41
CA CYS A 56 -11.76 0.61 -7.03
C CYS A 56 -13.14 0.78 -6.37
N GLN A 57 -13.46 -0.12 -5.45
CA GLN A 57 -14.55 0.14 -4.50
C GLN A 57 -14.17 1.32 -3.59
N ASP A 58 -15.17 1.99 -3.03
CA ASP A 58 -14.92 3.10 -2.10
C ASP A 58 -14.09 2.65 -0.89
N PRO A 59 -12.95 3.31 -0.59
CA PRO A 59 -12.03 2.86 0.45
C PRO A 59 -12.60 2.99 1.86
N TRP A 60 -13.46 3.97 2.12
CA TRP A 60 -14.02 4.21 3.46
C TRP A 60 -15.14 3.23 3.79
N VAL A 61 -16.01 2.95 2.81
CA VAL A 61 -17.05 1.93 2.94
C VAL A 61 -16.41 0.55 3.07
N THR A 62 -15.38 0.26 2.27
CA THR A 62 -14.59 -0.98 2.38
C THR A 62 -13.97 -1.11 3.78
N ALA A 63 -13.30 -0.08 4.28
CA ALA A 63 -12.71 -0.10 5.62
C ALA A 63 -13.76 -0.30 6.72
N ALA A 64 -14.90 0.39 6.63
CA ALA A 64 -15.99 0.24 7.59
C ALA A 64 -16.55 -1.19 7.61
N SER A 65 -16.61 -1.86 6.46
CA SER A 65 -17.09 -3.26 6.37
C SER A 65 -16.13 -4.28 7.00
N LEU A 66 -14.90 -3.88 7.32
CA LEU A 66 -13.87 -4.75 7.91
C LEU A 66 -13.68 -4.55 9.41
N ILE A 67 -14.41 -3.64 10.06
CA ILE A 67 -14.26 -3.33 11.49
C ILE A 67 -14.37 -4.58 12.34
N ASP A 68 -15.47 -5.32 12.19
CA ASP A 68 -15.75 -6.53 12.98
C ASP A 68 -15.01 -7.78 12.46
N ALA A 69 -14.46 -7.70 11.25
CA ALA A 69 -13.75 -8.82 10.62
C ALA A 69 -12.27 -8.90 11.05
N THR A 70 -11.71 -7.81 11.56
CA THR A 70 -10.28 -7.69 11.90
C THR A 70 -10.09 -7.17 13.32
N THR A 71 -9.03 -7.61 13.99
CA THR A 71 -8.82 -7.28 15.40
C THR A 71 -7.54 -6.48 15.67
N ARG A 72 -6.50 -6.65 14.85
CA ARG A 72 -5.16 -6.16 15.11
C ARG A 72 -4.58 -5.33 13.97
N ILE A 73 -4.84 -5.76 12.74
CA ILE A 73 -4.28 -5.14 11.54
C ILE A 73 -4.75 -3.69 11.39
N LYS A 74 -3.84 -2.79 11.04
CA LYS A 74 -4.15 -1.39 10.76
C LYS A 74 -4.72 -1.24 9.35
N LEU A 75 -5.63 -0.32 9.14
CA LEU A 75 -6.21 -0.03 7.83
C LEU A 75 -5.68 1.31 7.32
N LEU A 76 -4.84 1.27 6.28
CA LEU A 76 -4.31 2.44 5.58
C LEU A 76 -5.28 2.83 4.45
N VAL A 77 -6.22 3.71 4.78
CA VAL A 77 -7.35 4.09 3.94
C VAL A 77 -6.99 5.27 3.04
N ALA A 78 -7.27 5.17 1.76
CA ALA A 78 -7.04 6.28 0.83
C ALA A 78 -7.96 7.47 1.14
N LEU A 79 -7.37 8.65 1.19
CA LEU A 79 -8.03 9.94 1.46
C LEU A 79 -7.86 10.88 0.27
N ARG A 80 -8.94 11.15 -0.48
CA ARG A 80 -8.98 12.08 -1.61
C ARG A 80 -9.30 13.50 -1.10
N THR A 81 -8.31 14.39 -1.12
CA THR A 81 -8.45 15.76 -0.56
C THR A 81 -9.34 16.68 -1.38
N SER A 82 -9.57 16.36 -2.66
CA SER A 82 -10.36 17.18 -3.58
C SER A 82 -11.84 16.78 -3.70
N ILE A 83 -12.24 15.65 -3.11
CA ILE A 83 -13.62 15.14 -3.26
C ILE A 83 -14.51 15.54 -2.09
N MET A 84 -13.94 15.66 -0.90
CA MET A 84 -14.68 15.96 0.33
C MET A 84 -14.05 17.13 1.08
N GLY A 85 -14.87 18.00 1.69
CA GLY A 85 -14.37 19.10 2.51
C GLY A 85 -13.66 18.59 3.78
N PRO A 86 -12.65 19.32 4.30
CA PRO A 86 -11.81 18.86 5.41
C PRO A 86 -12.58 18.60 6.71
N THR A 87 -13.64 19.36 6.98
CA THR A 87 -14.46 19.18 8.20
C THR A 87 -15.26 17.87 8.17
N ALA A 88 -15.87 17.55 7.03
CA ALA A 88 -16.57 16.28 6.86
C ALA A 88 -15.60 15.09 6.94
N SER A 89 -14.44 15.22 6.28
CA SER A 89 -13.38 14.23 6.31
C SER A 89 -12.80 14.01 7.72
N ALA A 90 -12.58 15.07 8.50
CA ALA A 90 -12.09 14.96 9.88
C ALA A 90 -13.08 14.17 10.75
N ARG A 91 -14.38 14.44 10.60
CA ARG A 91 -15.45 13.72 11.31
C ARG A 91 -15.52 12.25 10.90
N GLN A 92 -15.41 11.97 9.60
CA GLN A 92 -15.38 10.61 9.07
C GLN A 92 -14.17 9.82 9.60
N ALA A 93 -12.97 10.44 9.56
CA ALA A 93 -11.75 9.82 10.06
C ALA A 93 -11.81 9.56 11.59
N ALA A 94 -12.30 10.51 12.37
CA ALA A 94 -12.43 10.33 13.81
C ALA A 94 -13.43 9.21 14.15
N THR A 95 -14.56 9.13 13.46
CA THR A 95 -15.56 8.07 13.66
C THR A 95 -14.98 6.69 13.31
N LEU A 96 -14.30 6.56 12.16
CA LEU A 96 -13.70 5.31 11.76
C LEU A 96 -12.55 4.89 12.69
N ASP A 97 -11.74 5.84 13.16
CA ASP A 97 -10.68 5.57 14.13
C ASP A 97 -11.20 5.06 15.47
N GLN A 98 -12.32 5.64 15.95
CA GLN A 98 -13.01 5.14 17.15
C GLN A 98 -13.52 3.71 16.95
N ALA A 99 -14.20 3.44 15.83
CA ALA A 99 -14.73 2.11 15.52
C ALA A 99 -13.62 1.04 15.34
N LEU A 100 -12.47 1.45 14.83
CA LEU A 100 -11.28 0.61 14.69
C LEU A 100 -10.41 0.56 15.95
N ASN A 101 -10.79 1.25 17.03
CA ASN A 101 -10.01 1.35 18.26
C ASN A 101 -8.54 1.77 18.02
N GLY A 102 -8.32 2.84 17.24
CA GLY A 102 -7.01 3.42 16.97
C GLY A 102 -6.17 2.66 15.92
N ARG A 103 -6.80 1.91 15.03
CA ARG A 103 -6.12 1.18 13.94
C ARG A 103 -6.22 1.87 12.57
N LEU A 104 -6.77 3.07 12.49
CA LEU A 104 -6.85 3.84 11.25
C LEU A 104 -5.51 4.47 10.90
N LEU A 105 -5.11 4.35 9.65
CA LEU A 105 -4.05 5.12 9.00
C LEU A 105 -4.65 5.75 7.73
N LEU A 106 -4.16 6.89 7.31
CA LEU A 106 -4.69 7.59 6.13
C LEU A 106 -3.62 7.75 5.06
N ASN A 107 -3.91 7.31 3.84
CA ASN A 107 -3.06 7.53 2.67
C ASN A 107 -3.62 8.69 1.85
N VAL A 108 -2.98 9.85 1.93
CA VAL A 108 -3.40 11.06 1.20
C VAL A 108 -3.17 10.88 -0.30
N VAL A 109 -4.20 11.11 -1.11
CA VAL A 109 -4.17 10.94 -2.57
C VAL A 109 -4.72 12.19 -3.26
N PRO A 110 -3.88 13.13 -3.69
CA PRO A 110 -4.33 14.29 -4.48
C PRO A 110 -4.85 13.90 -5.88
N GLY A 111 -4.44 12.70 -6.38
CA GLY A 111 -4.77 12.20 -7.71
C GLY A 111 -3.68 12.51 -8.75
N GLY A 112 -3.62 11.69 -9.81
CA GLY A 112 -2.60 11.80 -10.87
C GLY A 112 -3.17 11.53 -12.27
N ASP A 113 -4.43 11.17 -12.39
CA ASP A 113 -5.13 10.97 -13.67
C ASP A 113 -6.20 12.05 -13.84
N ALA A 114 -5.98 12.95 -14.81
CA ALA A 114 -6.88 14.06 -15.07
C ALA A 114 -8.27 13.60 -15.57
N THR A 115 -8.34 12.47 -16.27
CA THR A 115 -9.60 11.90 -16.77
C THR A 115 -10.44 11.36 -15.61
N GLU A 116 -9.82 10.63 -14.70
CA GLU A 116 -10.47 10.12 -13.48
C GLU A 116 -10.96 11.27 -12.60
N LEU A 117 -10.10 12.27 -12.39
CA LEU A 117 -10.43 13.43 -11.58
C LEU A 117 -11.61 14.24 -12.17
N ALA A 118 -11.63 14.42 -13.49
CA ALA A 118 -12.74 15.11 -14.16
C ALA A 118 -14.06 14.34 -14.04
N ALA A 119 -14.03 13.00 -14.07
CA ALA A 119 -15.20 12.17 -13.83
C ALA A 119 -15.73 12.32 -12.39
N ASP A 120 -14.85 12.57 -11.43
CA ASP A 120 -15.18 12.86 -10.01
C ASP A 120 -15.53 14.35 -9.78
N GLY A 121 -15.61 15.18 -10.83
CA GLY A 121 -15.93 16.62 -10.75
C GLY A 121 -14.75 17.50 -10.30
N VAL A 122 -13.52 17.00 -10.39
CA VAL A 122 -12.30 17.72 -9.99
C VAL A 122 -11.52 18.19 -11.21
N PHE A 123 -11.35 19.50 -11.35
CA PHE A 123 -10.73 20.17 -12.52
C PHE A 123 -9.48 20.96 -12.17
N PHE A 124 -8.81 20.65 -11.07
CA PHE A 124 -7.57 21.33 -10.70
C PHE A 124 -6.41 20.94 -11.61
N SER A 125 -5.53 21.90 -11.89
CA SER A 125 -4.21 21.63 -12.47
C SER A 125 -3.37 20.75 -11.54
N HIS A 126 -2.24 20.23 -12.02
CA HIS A 126 -1.29 19.49 -11.18
C HIS A 126 -0.97 20.26 -9.90
N ASP A 127 -0.49 21.48 -9.99
CA ASP A 127 -0.11 22.28 -8.82
C ASP A 127 -1.32 22.67 -7.97
N GLY A 128 -2.46 22.98 -8.60
CA GLY A 128 -3.71 23.25 -7.91
C GLY A 128 -4.21 22.11 -7.03
N ARG A 129 -3.95 20.85 -7.42
CA ARG A 129 -4.26 19.69 -6.56
C ARG A 129 -3.41 19.65 -5.29
N TYR A 130 -2.13 20.02 -5.40
CA TYR A 130 -1.24 20.09 -4.24
C TYR A 130 -1.53 21.31 -3.35
N GLU A 131 -1.87 22.47 -3.94
CA GLU A 131 -2.34 23.62 -3.18
C GLU A 131 -3.62 23.30 -2.41
N ASN A 132 -4.60 22.66 -3.06
CA ASN A 132 -5.81 22.19 -2.39
C ASN A 132 -5.51 21.20 -1.27
N ALA A 133 -4.62 20.24 -1.50
CA ALA A 133 -4.24 19.25 -0.49
C ALA A 133 -3.53 19.90 0.71
N ASP A 134 -2.73 20.92 0.50
CA ASP A 134 -2.05 21.68 1.55
C ASP A 134 -3.04 22.43 2.45
N GLU A 135 -3.96 23.18 1.84
CA GLU A 135 -5.02 23.88 2.57
C GLU A 135 -5.94 22.91 3.31
N PHE A 136 -6.33 21.81 2.62
CA PHE A 136 -7.13 20.75 3.20
C PHE A 136 -6.46 20.17 4.45
N LEU A 137 -5.21 19.76 4.37
CA LEU A 137 -4.49 19.14 5.48
C LEU A 137 -4.20 20.14 6.60
N THR A 138 -3.98 21.40 6.28
CA THR A 138 -3.85 22.47 7.28
C THR A 138 -5.12 22.56 8.14
N VAL A 139 -6.28 22.64 7.52
CA VAL A 139 -7.57 22.70 8.24
C VAL A 139 -7.85 21.37 8.95
N TRP A 140 -7.66 20.25 8.25
CA TRP A 140 -7.97 18.92 8.77
C TRP A 140 -7.18 18.59 10.04
N ARG A 141 -5.87 18.87 10.05
CA ARG A 141 -5.01 18.60 11.22
C ARG A 141 -5.40 19.45 12.43
N ARG A 142 -5.74 20.71 12.21
CA ARG A 142 -6.23 21.59 13.28
C ARG A 142 -7.55 21.11 13.88
N LEU A 143 -8.48 20.65 13.04
CA LEU A 143 -9.74 20.04 13.47
C LEU A 143 -9.51 18.76 14.29
N MET A 144 -8.58 17.91 13.87
CA MET A 144 -8.24 16.67 14.57
C MET A 144 -7.54 16.94 15.91
N ALA A 145 -6.77 18.03 16.01
CA ALA A 145 -6.19 18.52 17.28
C ALA A 145 -7.24 19.11 18.24
N GLY A 146 -8.49 19.28 17.79
CA GLY A 146 -9.60 19.77 18.63
C GLY A 146 -9.83 21.28 18.56
N GLU A 147 -9.20 21.97 17.59
CA GLU A 147 -9.42 23.41 17.40
C GLU A 147 -10.79 23.70 16.79
N THR A 148 -11.31 24.91 17.06
CA THR A 148 -12.34 25.54 16.22
C THR A 148 -11.63 26.34 15.14
N VAL A 149 -11.94 26.09 13.87
CA VAL A 149 -11.16 26.59 12.74
C VAL A 149 -12.00 27.53 11.88
N ASP A 150 -11.51 28.77 11.74
CA ASP A 150 -11.84 29.65 10.63
C ASP A 150 -10.63 29.67 9.69
N PHE A 151 -10.88 29.46 8.41
CA PHE A 151 -9.86 29.42 7.37
C PHE A 151 -10.43 29.88 6.05
N GLU A 152 -9.73 30.80 5.38
CA GLU A 152 -10.05 31.31 4.07
C GLU A 152 -8.81 31.19 3.19
N GLY A 153 -8.82 30.17 2.33
CA GLY A 153 -7.77 29.88 1.37
C GLY A 153 -8.24 30.05 -0.08
N LYS A 154 -7.39 29.67 -1.00
CA LYS A 154 -7.69 29.70 -2.45
C LYS A 154 -8.68 28.60 -2.85
N HIS A 155 -8.59 27.45 -2.21
CA HIS A 155 -9.34 26.22 -2.52
C HIS A 155 -10.25 25.76 -1.40
N VAL A 156 -9.93 26.09 -0.15
CA VAL A 156 -10.68 25.68 1.03
C VAL A 156 -11.10 26.89 1.83
N THR A 157 -12.39 26.98 2.15
CA THR A 157 -12.93 27.98 3.06
C THR A 157 -13.84 27.28 4.07
N VAL A 158 -13.58 27.50 5.37
CA VAL A 158 -14.42 27.02 6.45
C VAL A 158 -14.61 28.12 7.50
N LYS A 159 -15.76 28.13 8.19
CA LYS A 159 -16.09 29.07 9.25
C LYS A 159 -16.68 28.34 10.43
N GLY A 160 -16.11 28.55 11.62
CA GLY A 160 -16.55 27.90 12.85
C GLY A 160 -16.48 26.37 12.80
N ALA A 161 -15.58 25.82 11.94
CA ALA A 161 -15.47 24.39 11.76
C ALA A 161 -14.91 23.72 13.02
N ARG A 162 -15.55 22.62 13.45
CA ARG A 162 -15.16 21.89 14.65
C ARG A 162 -15.44 20.39 14.51
N ASN A 163 -14.57 19.58 15.09
CA ASN A 163 -14.79 18.15 15.28
C ASN A 163 -15.21 17.89 16.74
N PHE A 164 -16.46 17.48 16.96
CA PHE A 164 -17.00 17.24 18.31
C PHE A 164 -16.67 15.87 18.88
N HIS A 165 -16.32 14.91 18.02
CA HIS A 165 -16.01 13.53 18.40
C HIS A 165 -14.55 13.24 18.04
N PRO A 166 -13.62 13.38 18.99
CA PRO A 166 -12.20 13.22 18.70
C PRO A 166 -11.84 11.78 18.37
N ALA A 167 -10.82 11.58 17.54
CA ALA A 167 -10.24 10.26 17.27
C ALA A 167 -9.62 9.64 18.55
N VAL A 168 -9.40 8.34 18.54
CA VAL A 168 -8.62 7.64 19.59
C VAL A 168 -7.15 8.06 19.50
N GLN A 169 -6.59 8.06 18.29
CA GLN A 169 -5.20 8.43 18.06
C GLN A 169 -4.98 9.95 18.20
N ARG A 170 -3.86 10.33 18.78
CA ARG A 170 -3.50 11.75 19.04
C ARG A 170 -2.14 12.07 18.39
N PRO A 171 -1.99 13.28 17.81
CA PRO A 171 -3.00 14.32 17.60
C PRO A 171 -4.05 13.96 16.54
N HIS A 172 -3.79 12.96 15.69
CA HIS A 172 -4.64 12.42 14.63
C HIS A 172 -4.17 11.03 14.20
N PRO A 173 -4.98 10.23 13.49
CA PRO A 173 -4.49 9.03 12.79
C PRO A 173 -3.31 9.37 11.89
N PRO A 174 -2.23 8.56 11.86
CA PRO A 174 -1.05 8.85 11.07
C PRO A 174 -1.36 9.04 9.58
N LEU A 175 -0.76 10.08 9.00
CA LEU A 175 -0.89 10.45 7.60
C LEU A 175 0.28 9.86 6.80
N TYR A 176 -0.03 9.09 5.79
CA TYR A 176 0.88 8.57 4.78
C TYR A 176 0.63 9.29 3.46
N PHE A 177 1.66 9.44 2.66
CA PHE A 177 1.54 10.04 1.34
C PHE A 177 2.69 9.62 0.45
N GLY A 178 2.43 9.42 -0.84
CA GLY A 178 3.44 9.13 -1.85
C GLY A 178 3.30 10.03 -3.07
N GLY A 179 4.44 10.47 -3.59
CA GLY A 179 4.51 11.27 -4.80
C GLY A 179 5.95 11.60 -5.13
N SER A 180 6.27 11.89 -6.40
CA SER A 180 7.64 12.08 -6.88
C SER A 180 7.90 13.45 -7.49
N SER A 181 6.92 14.35 -7.51
CA SER A 181 7.10 15.74 -7.94
C SER A 181 7.64 16.61 -6.80
N SER A 182 8.21 17.78 -7.13
CA SER A 182 8.66 18.74 -6.11
C SER A 182 7.51 19.16 -5.19
N ALA A 183 6.32 19.46 -5.75
CA ALA A 183 5.13 19.80 -4.99
C ALA A 183 4.71 18.64 -4.03
N ALA A 184 4.86 17.39 -4.48
CA ALA A 184 4.59 16.22 -3.63
C ALA A 184 5.55 16.13 -2.44
N HIS A 185 6.85 16.35 -2.67
CA HIS A 185 7.84 16.34 -1.61
C HIS A 185 7.63 17.47 -0.60
N ASP A 186 7.21 18.67 -1.06
CA ASP A 186 6.87 19.80 -0.17
C ASP A 186 5.64 19.50 0.67
N LEU A 187 4.58 18.93 0.08
CA LEU A 187 3.38 18.50 0.81
C LEU A 187 3.72 17.46 1.88
N ALA A 188 4.52 16.44 1.51
CA ALA A 188 4.98 15.42 2.45
C ALA A 188 5.73 16.04 3.62
N ALA A 189 6.70 16.90 3.34
CA ALA A 189 7.55 17.54 4.34
C ALA A 189 6.73 18.34 5.37
N ARG A 190 5.65 18.97 4.94
CA ARG A 190 4.82 19.82 5.80
C ARG A 190 3.77 19.06 6.60
N HIS A 191 3.17 18.01 6.06
CA HIS A 191 1.93 17.48 6.61
C HIS A 191 1.97 16.03 7.06
N VAL A 192 2.75 15.13 6.42
CA VAL A 192 2.58 13.70 6.65
C VAL A 192 3.54 13.14 7.69
N ASP A 193 3.21 11.98 8.24
CA ASP A 193 4.01 11.27 9.24
C ASP A 193 4.89 10.20 8.57
N ALA A 194 4.45 9.68 7.42
CA ALA A 194 5.19 8.71 6.63
C ALA A 194 5.14 9.06 5.13
N TYR A 195 6.32 9.10 4.51
CA TYR A 195 6.44 9.23 3.06
C TYR A 195 6.59 7.86 2.41
N LEU A 196 5.70 7.54 1.46
CA LEU A 196 5.77 6.33 0.67
C LEU A 196 6.36 6.62 -0.71
N THR A 197 7.22 5.74 -1.21
CA THR A 197 7.65 5.75 -2.60
C THR A 197 7.36 4.42 -3.27
N TRP A 198 7.31 4.40 -4.59
CA TRP A 198 7.26 3.14 -5.32
C TRP A 198 8.65 2.52 -5.38
N GLY A 199 8.72 1.19 -5.53
CA GLY A 199 9.92 0.39 -5.48
C GLY A 199 10.80 0.54 -6.72
N GLU A 200 11.38 1.71 -6.89
CA GLU A 200 12.51 1.93 -7.80
C GLU A 200 13.78 1.26 -7.27
N PRO A 201 14.84 1.10 -8.07
CA PRO A 201 16.13 0.66 -7.58
C PRO A 201 16.57 1.45 -6.34
N PRO A 202 17.24 0.82 -5.36
CA PRO A 202 17.59 1.45 -4.07
C PRO A 202 18.25 2.82 -4.18
N ALA A 203 19.13 3.05 -5.17
CA ALA A 203 19.78 4.35 -5.39
C ALA A 203 18.76 5.47 -5.67
N GLN A 204 17.74 5.21 -6.50
CA GLN A 204 16.69 6.17 -6.84
C GLN A 204 15.74 6.43 -5.66
N VAL A 205 15.50 5.41 -4.82
CA VAL A 205 14.75 5.56 -3.57
C VAL A 205 15.52 6.41 -2.58
N ALA A 206 16.85 6.23 -2.47
CA ALA A 206 17.72 7.01 -1.61
C ALA A 206 17.69 8.51 -1.92
N GLU A 207 17.68 8.88 -3.21
CA GLU A 207 17.56 10.28 -3.66
C GLU A 207 16.26 10.93 -3.16
N LYS A 208 15.12 10.24 -3.30
CA LYS A 208 13.83 10.75 -2.84
C LYS A 208 13.78 10.89 -1.32
N ILE A 209 14.27 9.88 -0.61
CA ILE A 209 14.34 9.92 0.87
C ILE A 209 15.20 11.10 1.33
N ALA A 210 16.35 11.32 0.70
CA ALA A 210 17.25 12.42 1.05
C ALA A 210 16.57 13.79 0.82
N ASP A 211 15.89 13.99 -0.33
CA ASP A 211 15.22 15.24 -0.63
C ASP A 211 14.05 15.50 0.33
N VAL A 212 13.17 14.52 0.54
CA VAL A 212 12.02 14.67 1.47
C VAL A 212 12.51 14.92 2.91
N ARG A 213 13.54 14.20 3.35
CA ARG A 213 14.15 14.39 4.68
C ARG A 213 14.72 15.81 4.85
N ALA A 214 15.44 16.30 3.83
CA ALA A 214 15.99 17.65 3.87
C ALA A 214 14.91 18.74 3.91
N ARG A 215 13.80 18.55 3.16
CA ARG A 215 12.65 19.47 3.21
C ARG A 215 11.95 19.41 4.55
N ALA A 216 11.69 18.22 5.10
CA ALA A 216 11.05 18.04 6.40
C ALA A 216 11.84 18.70 7.54
N ALA A 217 13.18 18.59 7.51
CA ALA A 217 14.05 19.23 8.49
C ALA A 217 13.88 20.75 8.55
N LYS A 218 13.58 21.40 7.41
CA LYS A 218 13.29 22.86 7.38
C LYS A 218 12.02 23.23 8.17
N HIS A 219 11.12 22.26 8.35
CA HIS A 219 9.89 22.40 9.15
C HIS A 219 10.03 21.80 10.57
N GLY A 220 11.24 21.43 10.99
CA GLY A 220 11.49 20.81 12.30
C GLY A 220 10.84 19.41 12.42
N ARG A 221 10.62 18.71 11.32
CA ARG A 221 9.91 17.44 11.29
C ARG A 221 10.80 16.27 10.89
N THR A 222 10.50 15.11 11.46
CA THR A 222 11.09 13.82 11.07
C THR A 222 9.97 12.93 10.55
N LEU A 223 10.17 12.31 9.39
CA LEU A 223 9.21 11.42 8.76
C LEU A 223 9.70 9.97 8.81
N ARG A 224 8.75 9.05 8.84
CA ARG A 224 8.98 7.64 8.49
C ARG A 224 9.02 7.49 6.96
N PHE A 225 9.64 6.39 6.50
CA PHE A 225 9.74 6.11 5.07
C PHE A 225 9.26 4.71 4.74
N GLY A 226 8.48 4.60 3.67
CA GLY A 226 8.01 3.30 3.20
C GLY A 226 8.15 3.14 1.70
N VAL A 227 8.15 1.87 1.26
CA VAL A 227 8.25 1.48 -0.15
C VAL A 227 7.09 0.58 -0.52
N ARG A 228 6.48 0.85 -1.69
CA ARG A 228 5.42 0.03 -2.28
C ARG A 228 6.01 -0.84 -3.39
N LEU A 229 5.92 -2.17 -3.24
CA LEU A 229 6.42 -3.19 -4.15
C LEU A 229 5.40 -4.31 -4.36
N HIS A 230 5.52 -5.04 -5.45
CA HIS A 230 5.00 -6.40 -5.54
C HIS A 230 6.07 -7.39 -5.05
N VAL A 231 5.67 -8.62 -4.79
CA VAL A 231 6.58 -9.68 -4.36
C VAL A 231 6.16 -11.02 -4.98
N ILE A 232 7.15 -11.78 -5.40
CA ILE A 232 7.02 -13.16 -5.88
C ILE A 232 8.06 -13.97 -5.12
N ALA A 233 7.66 -14.56 -3.99
CA ALA A 233 8.52 -15.42 -3.17
C ALA A 233 8.20 -16.89 -3.45
N ARG A 234 9.23 -17.71 -3.71
CA ARG A 234 9.13 -19.16 -3.86
C ARG A 234 10.27 -19.82 -3.09
N GLU A 235 10.21 -21.11 -2.87
CA GLU A 235 11.25 -21.85 -2.17
C GLU A 235 12.62 -21.70 -2.84
N THR A 236 12.64 -21.60 -4.16
CA THR A 236 13.85 -21.41 -4.96
C THR A 236 13.75 -20.18 -5.87
N GLU A 237 14.91 -19.62 -6.21
CA GLU A 237 15.00 -18.50 -7.17
C GLU A 237 14.43 -18.88 -8.54
N ALA A 238 14.71 -20.10 -9.01
CA ALA A 238 14.23 -20.57 -10.32
C ALA A 238 12.70 -20.63 -10.38
N GLU A 239 12.04 -21.11 -9.33
CA GLU A 239 10.58 -21.13 -9.24
C GLU A 239 9.99 -19.71 -9.18
N ALA A 240 10.65 -18.79 -8.48
CA ALA A 240 10.19 -17.40 -8.41
C ALA A 240 10.23 -16.72 -9.77
N TRP A 241 11.31 -16.90 -10.54
CA TRP A 241 11.42 -16.35 -11.89
C TRP A 241 10.45 -17.01 -12.87
N ALA A 242 10.25 -18.34 -12.80
CA ALA A 242 9.25 -19.03 -13.59
C ALA A 242 7.83 -18.48 -13.31
N GLU A 243 7.54 -18.11 -12.07
CA GLU A 243 6.26 -17.48 -11.72
C GLU A 243 6.15 -16.04 -12.25
N ALA A 244 7.23 -15.26 -12.25
CA ALA A 244 7.26 -13.94 -12.87
C ALA A 244 6.97 -14.01 -14.38
N ASP A 245 7.60 -14.97 -15.07
CA ASP A 245 7.36 -15.24 -16.50
C ASP A 245 5.92 -15.71 -16.76
N ARG A 246 5.39 -16.60 -15.89
CA ARG A 246 3.99 -17.05 -15.98
C ARG A 246 3.01 -15.89 -15.85
N LEU A 247 3.27 -14.96 -14.93
CA LEU A 247 2.37 -13.84 -14.64
C LEU A 247 2.13 -12.96 -15.88
N ILE A 248 3.13 -12.78 -16.73
CA ILE A 248 3.04 -11.97 -17.96
C ILE A 248 2.92 -12.80 -19.24
N SER A 249 2.83 -14.13 -19.14
CA SER A 249 2.86 -15.04 -20.31
C SER A 249 1.71 -14.85 -21.29
N ARG A 250 0.60 -14.25 -20.85
CA ARG A 250 -0.59 -13.99 -21.66
C ARG A 250 -0.69 -12.56 -22.18
N LEU A 251 0.25 -11.69 -21.82
CA LEU A 251 0.27 -10.32 -22.33
C LEU A 251 0.53 -10.32 -23.83
N THR A 252 -0.19 -9.46 -24.55
CA THR A 252 0.10 -9.14 -25.95
C THR A 252 0.85 -7.81 -26.04
N ASP A 253 1.58 -7.59 -27.12
CA ASP A 253 2.26 -6.31 -27.35
C ASP A 253 1.25 -5.17 -27.54
N ALA A 254 0.06 -5.45 -28.07
CA ALA A 254 -1.02 -4.49 -28.19
C ALA A 254 -1.54 -4.01 -26.81
N GLU A 255 -1.71 -4.91 -25.85
CA GLU A 255 -2.12 -4.56 -24.47
C GLU A 255 -1.04 -3.73 -23.77
N ILE A 256 0.23 -4.09 -23.93
CA ILE A 256 1.36 -3.31 -23.42
C ILE A 256 1.35 -1.90 -24.03
N ALA A 257 1.27 -1.79 -25.36
CA ALA A 257 1.26 -0.52 -26.04
C ALA A 257 0.07 0.38 -25.60
N ALA A 258 -1.12 -0.19 -25.44
CA ALA A 258 -2.30 0.51 -24.98
C ALA A 258 -2.13 1.03 -23.54
N ALA A 259 -1.59 0.19 -22.63
CA ALA A 259 -1.32 0.59 -21.25
C ALA A 259 -0.27 1.70 -21.19
N GLN A 260 0.85 1.58 -21.92
CA GLN A 260 1.89 2.59 -21.95
C GLN A 260 1.40 3.92 -22.55
N ALA A 261 0.56 3.88 -23.59
CA ALA A 261 -0.08 5.08 -24.15
C ALA A 261 -1.01 5.76 -23.13
N ASN A 262 -1.69 4.98 -22.28
CA ASN A 262 -2.51 5.54 -21.19
C ASN A 262 -1.62 6.21 -20.13
N TYR A 263 -0.53 5.56 -19.71
CA TYR A 263 0.38 6.11 -18.69
C TYR A 263 1.08 7.38 -19.16
N ALA A 264 1.42 7.48 -20.45
CA ALA A 264 2.01 8.69 -21.03
C ALA A 264 1.09 9.92 -20.99
N ARG A 265 -0.23 9.73 -20.86
CA ARG A 265 -1.21 10.82 -20.70
C ARG A 265 -1.40 11.25 -19.24
N MET A 266 -0.93 10.45 -18.28
CA MET A 266 -1.08 10.76 -16.86
C MET A 266 -0.13 11.90 -16.46
N ASP A 267 -0.64 12.82 -15.69
CA ASP A 267 0.11 13.92 -15.08
C ASP A 267 0.74 13.42 -13.77
N SER A 268 1.65 12.44 -13.88
CA SER A 268 2.29 11.77 -12.74
C SER A 268 3.77 11.51 -13.00
N VAL A 269 4.64 12.26 -12.32
CA VAL A 269 6.08 12.05 -12.33
C VAL A 269 6.44 10.61 -11.89
N GLY A 270 5.75 10.09 -10.88
CA GLY A 270 5.94 8.71 -10.40
C GLY A 270 5.65 7.69 -11.49
N GLN A 271 4.55 7.85 -12.23
CA GLN A 271 4.19 6.93 -13.31
C GLN A 271 5.20 6.99 -14.47
N ALA A 272 5.66 8.17 -14.85
CA ALA A 272 6.69 8.32 -15.86
C ALA A 272 8.01 7.64 -15.45
N ARG A 273 8.40 7.77 -14.18
CA ARG A 273 9.60 7.09 -13.64
C ARG A 273 9.46 5.56 -13.66
N MET A 274 8.28 5.02 -13.30
CA MET A 274 8.02 3.56 -13.39
C MET A 274 8.08 3.07 -14.83
N ALA A 275 7.44 3.77 -15.78
CA ALA A 275 7.47 3.41 -17.19
C ALA A 275 8.89 3.43 -17.77
N ALA A 276 9.73 4.36 -17.33
CA ALA A 276 11.13 4.46 -17.77
C ALA A 276 11.99 3.25 -17.36
N LEU A 277 11.63 2.52 -16.30
CA LEU A 277 12.38 1.35 -15.82
C LEU A 277 12.40 0.19 -16.83
N HIS A 278 11.35 0.02 -17.61
CA HIS A 278 11.21 -1.07 -18.61
C HIS A 278 11.04 -0.56 -20.04
N GLY A 279 10.73 0.73 -20.24
CA GLY A 279 10.53 1.35 -21.56
C GLY A 279 9.43 0.71 -22.40
N GLY A 280 8.46 0.03 -21.76
CA GLY A 280 7.40 -0.71 -22.44
C GLY A 280 7.88 -2.02 -23.12
N ARG A 281 9.06 -2.53 -22.79
CA ARG A 281 9.71 -3.68 -23.46
C ARG A 281 9.79 -4.87 -22.53
N ARG A 282 9.62 -6.08 -23.10
CA ARG A 282 9.71 -7.35 -22.37
C ARG A 282 11.14 -7.83 -22.12
N ASP A 283 12.09 -7.34 -22.88
CA ASP A 283 13.49 -7.77 -22.85
C ASP A 283 14.36 -7.02 -21.82
N ASN A 284 13.78 -6.08 -21.07
CA ASN A 284 14.48 -5.29 -20.06
C ASN A 284 13.66 -5.19 -18.77
N LEU A 285 13.27 -6.33 -18.21
CA LEU A 285 12.41 -6.35 -17.02
C LEU A 285 13.19 -6.55 -15.72
N VAL A 286 14.37 -7.17 -15.75
CA VAL A 286 15.25 -7.31 -14.59
C VAL A 286 16.09 -6.04 -14.46
N ILE A 287 15.75 -5.19 -13.52
CA ILE A 287 16.32 -3.83 -13.36
C ILE A 287 17.28 -3.71 -12.19
N GLY A 288 17.55 -4.81 -11.51
CA GLY A 288 18.46 -4.92 -10.38
C GLY A 288 18.43 -6.33 -9.78
N PRO A 289 19.27 -6.61 -8.78
CA PRO A 289 19.23 -7.90 -8.10
C PRO A 289 17.85 -8.20 -7.53
N ASN A 290 17.22 -9.30 -7.98
CA ASN A 290 15.88 -9.71 -7.57
C ASN A 290 14.78 -8.63 -7.74
N LEU A 291 15.02 -7.60 -8.56
CA LEU A 291 14.08 -6.51 -8.82
C LEU A 291 13.62 -6.55 -10.28
N TRP A 292 12.32 -6.73 -10.47
CA TRP A 292 11.65 -6.96 -11.74
C TRP A 292 10.58 -5.90 -12.01
N ALA A 293 10.56 -5.35 -13.21
CA ALA A 293 9.64 -4.27 -13.62
C ALA A 293 8.42 -4.76 -14.44
N GLY A 294 8.22 -6.07 -14.57
CA GLY A 294 7.21 -6.63 -15.47
C GLY A 294 5.76 -6.32 -15.13
N VAL A 295 5.45 -6.05 -13.85
CA VAL A 295 4.10 -5.64 -13.45
C VAL A 295 3.74 -4.29 -14.09
N GLY A 296 4.71 -3.38 -14.21
CA GLY A 296 4.54 -2.05 -14.79
C GLY A 296 4.21 -2.03 -16.29
N LEU A 297 4.36 -3.15 -16.99
CA LEU A 297 4.00 -3.23 -18.40
C LEU A 297 2.53 -2.89 -18.66
N VAL A 298 1.63 -3.31 -17.75
CA VAL A 298 0.17 -3.14 -17.92
C VAL A 298 -0.57 -2.68 -16.65
N ARG A 299 0.15 -2.51 -15.54
CA ARG A 299 -0.43 -2.00 -14.30
C ARG A 299 0.16 -0.65 -13.93
N GLY A 300 -0.68 0.36 -13.81
CA GLY A 300 -0.30 1.67 -13.30
C GLY A 300 0.02 1.67 -11.81
N GLY A 301 0.77 2.66 -11.35
CA GLY A 301 1.26 2.75 -9.98
C GLY A 301 2.56 1.99 -9.76
N ALA A 302 2.75 1.37 -8.60
CA ALA A 302 3.92 0.57 -8.32
C ALA A 302 3.99 -0.63 -9.29
N GLY A 303 4.97 -0.62 -10.17
CA GLY A 303 5.12 -1.58 -11.28
C GLY A 303 6.27 -2.57 -11.11
N THR A 304 6.94 -2.56 -9.96
CA THR A 304 8.10 -3.40 -9.68
C THR A 304 7.78 -4.49 -8.67
N ALA A 305 8.47 -5.62 -8.76
CA ALA A 305 8.36 -6.75 -7.84
C ALA A 305 9.74 -7.20 -7.36
N LEU A 306 9.82 -7.62 -6.10
CA LEU A 306 10.92 -8.45 -5.61
C LEU A 306 10.64 -9.89 -6.02
N VAL A 307 11.61 -10.57 -6.66
CA VAL A 307 11.48 -11.93 -7.18
C VAL A 307 12.65 -12.77 -6.68
N GLY A 308 12.37 -13.86 -5.97
CA GLY A 308 13.46 -14.71 -5.50
C GLY A 308 13.08 -15.69 -4.38
N SER A 309 14.11 -16.36 -3.84
CA SER A 309 13.99 -17.17 -2.63
C SER A 309 13.68 -16.29 -1.40
N PRO A 310 13.21 -16.88 -0.29
CA PRO A 310 12.92 -16.13 0.91
C PRO A 310 14.11 -15.30 1.43
N GLU A 311 15.32 -15.85 1.37
CA GLU A 311 16.56 -15.18 1.79
C GLU A 311 16.86 -14.00 0.89
N GLN A 312 16.75 -14.18 -0.43
CA GLN A 312 16.95 -13.10 -1.41
C GLN A 312 15.94 -11.97 -1.22
N ILE A 313 14.67 -12.28 -0.96
CA ILE A 313 13.65 -11.27 -0.65
C ILE A 313 14.04 -10.49 0.60
N VAL A 314 14.43 -11.18 1.67
CA VAL A 314 14.85 -10.53 2.92
C VAL A 314 16.06 -9.62 2.70
N ASP A 315 17.05 -10.07 1.92
CA ASP A 315 18.22 -9.25 1.61
C ASP A 315 17.84 -7.98 0.84
N ARG A 316 16.92 -8.06 -0.11
CA ARG A 316 16.43 -6.86 -0.82
C ARG A 316 15.62 -5.94 0.09
N LEU A 317 14.81 -6.46 0.99
CA LEU A 317 14.14 -5.63 2.00
C LEU A 317 15.16 -4.93 2.91
N ARG A 318 16.24 -5.61 3.30
CA ARG A 318 17.34 -5.01 4.10
C ARG A 318 18.08 -3.91 3.37
N ASP A 319 18.25 -4.02 2.04
CA ASP A 319 18.85 -2.93 1.25
C ASP A 319 18.04 -1.64 1.37
N TYR A 320 16.71 -1.72 1.28
CA TYR A 320 15.84 -0.55 1.49
C TYR A 320 15.84 -0.10 2.96
N GLN A 321 15.88 -1.02 3.92
CA GLN A 321 15.99 -0.66 5.35
C GLN A 321 17.27 0.11 5.65
N ALA A 322 18.38 -0.20 5.00
CA ALA A 322 19.64 0.53 5.13
C ALA A 322 19.52 2.01 4.70
N LEU A 323 18.56 2.36 3.84
CA LEU A 323 18.22 3.72 3.44
C LEU A 323 17.33 4.46 4.46
N GLY A 324 16.83 3.73 5.47
CA GLY A 324 15.90 4.24 6.47
C GLY A 324 14.43 3.93 6.17
N VAL A 325 14.15 2.98 5.27
CA VAL A 325 12.79 2.46 5.06
C VAL A 325 12.42 1.56 6.23
N ASP A 326 11.26 1.82 6.83
CA ASP A 326 10.72 1.04 7.95
C ASP A 326 9.38 0.37 7.64
N THR A 327 8.76 0.70 6.51
CA THR A 327 7.45 0.20 6.11
C THR A 327 7.47 -0.30 4.68
N PHE A 328 7.00 -1.52 4.45
CA PHE A 328 6.81 -2.09 3.11
C PHE A 328 5.33 -2.36 2.86
N VAL A 329 4.78 -1.76 1.81
CA VAL A 329 3.44 -2.09 1.33
C VAL A 329 3.60 -3.07 0.18
N LEU A 330 3.30 -4.33 0.42
CA LEU A 330 3.52 -5.42 -0.53
C LEU A 330 2.21 -5.89 -1.17
N SER A 331 2.32 -6.57 -2.29
CA SER A 331 1.23 -7.29 -2.95
C SER A 331 1.78 -8.36 -3.88
N GLY A 332 0.94 -9.33 -4.24
CA GLY A 332 1.25 -10.37 -5.22
C GLY A 332 -0.01 -10.79 -5.98
N TYR A 333 0.14 -11.56 -7.01
CA TYR A 333 -0.94 -12.07 -7.86
C TYR A 333 -0.96 -13.60 -7.89
N PRO A 334 -2.09 -14.25 -7.43
CA PRO A 334 -3.29 -13.68 -6.81
C PRO A 334 -3.03 -13.20 -5.36
N HIS A 335 -3.72 -12.14 -4.93
CA HIS A 335 -3.41 -11.46 -3.69
C HIS A 335 -3.60 -12.31 -2.43
N LEU A 336 -4.62 -13.14 -2.35
CA LEU A 336 -4.86 -13.99 -1.19
C LEU A 336 -3.77 -15.06 -1.04
N GLU A 337 -3.50 -15.80 -2.10
CA GLU A 337 -2.52 -16.90 -2.10
C GLU A 337 -1.10 -16.39 -1.88
N GLU A 338 -0.75 -15.26 -2.50
CA GLU A 338 0.57 -14.65 -2.34
C GLU A 338 0.75 -14.06 -0.94
N SER A 339 -0.31 -13.56 -0.28
CA SER A 339 -0.23 -13.11 1.11
C SER A 339 0.12 -14.27 2.07
N ILE A 340 -0.48 -15.43 1.86
CA ILE A 340 -0.21 -16.64 2.65
C ILE A 340 1.23 -17.08 2.43
N ARG A 341 1.63 -17.24 1.16
CA ARG A 341 2.96 -17.71 0.78
C ARG A 341 4.07 -16.81 1.29
N PHE A 342 3.91 -15.49 1.13
CA PHE A 342 4.88 -14.54 1.66
C PHE A 342 5.02 -14.62 3.17
N ALA A 343 3.93 -14.74 3.91
CA ALA A 343 3.97 -14.84 5.36
C ALA A 343 4.63 -16.15 5.82
N GLU A 344 4.33 -17.27 5.17
CA GLU A 344 4.91 -18.57 5.50
C GLU A 344 6.43 -18.63 5.22
N LEU A 345 6.85 -18.10 4.07
CA LEU A 345 8.24 -18.20 3.63
C LEU A 345 9.14 -17.09 4.21
N VAL A 346 8.64 -15.86 4.33
CA VAL A 346 9.49 -14.70 4.58
C VAL A 346 9.39 -14.18 6.02
N PHE A 347 8.22 -14.21 6.66
CA PHE A 347 8.06 -13.70 8.03
C PHE A 347 9.00 -14.35 9.05
N PRO A 348 9.24 -15.67 9.03
CA PRO A 348 10.20 -16.30 9.96
C PRO A 348 11.60 -15.70 9.85
N LEU A 349 12.07 -15.37 8.64
CA LEU A 349 13.39 -14.80 8.38
C LEU A 349 13.47 -13.30 8.76
N LEU A 350 12.33 -12.62 8.85
CA LEU A 350 12.23 -11.24 9.35
C LEU A 350 12.09 -11.19 10.88
N GLY A 351 12.07 -12.33 11.57
CA GLY A 351 11.81 -12.40 13.01
C GLY A 351 10.36 -12.03 13.38
N LYS A 352 9.45 -12.02 12.38
CA LYS A 352 8.01 -11.91 12.62
C LYS A 352 7.45 -13.29 12.91
N ARG A 353 6.67 -13.43 13.96
CA ARG A 353 5.88 -14.65 14.13
C ARG A 353 4.76 -14.61 13.08
N ALA A 354 4.85 -15.47 12.06
CA ALA A 354 3.63 -15.93 11.45
C ALA A 354 2.81 -16.51 12.59
N VAL A 355 1.65 -15.94 12.88
CA VAL A 355 0.71 -16.60 13.81
C VAL A 355 0.22 -17.80 13.01
N THR A 356 0.94 -18.91 13.15
CA THR A 356 0.50 -20.19 12.61
C THR A 356 -0.92 -20.40 13.11
N LEU A 357 -1.84 -20.68 12.21
CA LEU A 357 -3.24 -20.94 12.53
C LEU A 357 -3.43 -22.12 13.48
N ARG A 358 -2.31 -22.76 13.91
CA ARG A 358 -2.23 -23.79 14.93
C ARG A 358 -0.87 -23.68 15.62
N ASP A 359 -0.89 -23.52 16.92
CA ASP A 359 0.25 -23.88 17.74
C ASP A 359 0.43 -25.39 17.60
N SER A 360 1.40 -25.79 16.76
CA SER A 360 1.67 -27.20 16.45
C SER A 360 2.14 -28.00 17.66
N SER A 361 2.38 -27.34 18.81
CA SER A 361 2.74 -28.02 20.07
C SER A 361 1.55 -28.71 20.75
N GLN A 362 0.29 -28.40 20.35
CA GLN A 362 -0.91 -28.94 21.01
C GLN A 362 -1.80 -29.81 20.11
N THR A 363 -1.47 -29.99 18.84
CA THR A 363 -2.26 -30.87 17.98
C THR A 363 -1.40 -31.94 17.35
N GLY A 364 -1.18 -33.01 18.12
CA GLY A 364 -1.01 -34.34 17.49
C GLY A 364 -2.27 -34.56 16.65
N GLY A 365 -2.22 -34.30 15.34
CA GLY A 365 -3.34 -34.59 14.45
C GLY A 365 -3.66 -36.07 14.48
N ALA A 366 -4.89 -36.46 14.14
CA ALA A 366 -5.34 -37.88 14.14
C ALA A 366 -4.45 -38.82 13.27
N PHE A 367 -3.44 -38.25 12.59
CA PHE A 367 -2.46 -38.99 11.76
C PHE A 367 -1.01 -38.81 12.23
N ASP A 368 -0.75 -38.29 13.45
CA ASP A 368 0.61 -38.28 14.01
C ASP A 368 0.97 -39.69 14.45
N VAL A 369 1.93 -40.30 13.74
CA VAL A 369 2.45 -41.65 14.01
C VAL A 369 2.89 -41.83 15.48
N ARG A 370 3.33 -40.75 16.14
CA ARG A 370 3.71 -40.75 17.58
C ARG A 370 2.52 -40.93 18.49
N HIS A 371 1.29 -40.65 18.05
CA HIS A 371 0.06 -40.85 18.83
C HIS A 371 -0.40 -42.30 18.79
N VAL A 372 -0.15 -42.98 17.66
CA VAL A 372 -0.47 -44.40 17.49
C VAL A 372 0.43 -45.28 18.33
N GLN A 373 1.72 -44.95 18.48
CA GLN A 373 2.66 -45.68 19.27
C GLN A 373 2.40 -45.59 20.80
N LYS A 374 1.79 -44.53 21.30
CA LYS A 374 1.42 -44.41 22.71
C LYS A 374 0.18 -45.22 23.11
N GLN A 375 -0.71 -45.54 22.18
CA GLN A 375 -1.90 -46.35 22.44
C GLN A 375 -1.61 -47.85 22.41
N THR A 376 -0.57 -48.29 21.72
CA THR A 376 -0.16 -49.70 21.65
C THR A 376 0.76 -50.14 22.80
N SER A 377 1.31 -49.19 23.57
CA SER A 377 2.14 -49.50 24.77
C SER A 377 1.35 -49.45 26.09
N ALA A 378 0.04 -49.23 26.06
CA ALA A 378 -0.86 -49.18 27.23
C ALA A 378 -1.89 -50.33 27.26
N SER A 379 -1.70 -51.38 26.45
CA SER A 379 -2.51 -52.61 26.47
C SER A 379 -1.69 -53.83 26.92
#